data_d45fe7c9082a440367426ce978ad5d05
#
_entry.id   d45fe7c9082a440367426ce978ad5d05
#
_cell.length_a   1.000
_cell.length_b   1.000
_cell.length_c   1.000
_cell.angle_alpha   90.00
_cell.angle_beta   90.00
_cell.angle_gamma   90.00
#
_symmetry.space_group_name_H-M   'P 1'
#
loop_
_entity.id
_entity.type
_entity.pdbx_description
1 polymer ?
#
loop_
_entity_poly.entity_id
_entity_poly.type
_entity_poly.pdbx_seq_one_letter_code
_entity_poly.pdbx_strand_id
1 'polypeptide(L)' 'MRLTQWTDFTLRVLMYCAACYERALPVTITEVAEAYGISRSHLTKIVQDLSARGYLETTRG' A
#
# COMPACT_ATOMS: atom_id res chain seq x y z
N MET A 1 11.02 -3.53 13.09
CA MET A 1 9.55 -3.43 12.99
C MET A 1 8.92 -4.70 13.52
N ARG A 2 7.84 -4.54 14.25
CA ARG A 2 7.14 -5.70 14.79
C ARG A 2 6.26 -6.33 13.74
N LEU A 3 6.08 -7.63 13.82
CA LEU A 3 5.22 -8.37 12.91
C LEU A 3 3.79 -7.84 12.90
N THR A 4 3.26 -7.51 14.08
CA THR A 4 1.89 -6.98 14.18
C THR A 4 1.74 -5.64 13.49
N GLN A 5 2.76 -4.78 13.56
CA GLN A 5 2.73 -3.49 12.89
C GLN A 5 2.79 -3.66 11.39
N TRP A 6 3.60 -4.60 10.90
CA TRP A 6 3.68 -4.91 9.48
C TRP A 6 2.32 -5.38 8.97
N THR A 7 1.69 -6.30 9.71
CA THR A 7 0.38 -6.83 9.34
C THR A 7 -0.67 -5.73 9.30
N ASP A 8 -0.67 -4.85 10.30
CA ASP A 8 -1.62 -3.75 10.37
C ASP A 8 -1.48 -2.81 9.17
N PHE A 9 -0.26 -2.42 8.86
CA PHE A 9 -0.02 -1.53 7.72
C PHE A 9 -0.38 -2.21 6.39
N THR A 10 -0.10 -3.49 6.28
CA THR A 10 -0.45 -4.26 5.09
C THR A 10 -1.95 -4.25 4.86
N LEU A 11 -2.72 -4.50 5.92
CA LEU A 11 -4.18 -4.47 5.83
C LEU A 11 -4.70 -3.09 5.45
N ARG A 12 -4.12 -2.04 6.01
CA ARG A 12 -4.53 -0.67 5.68
C ARG A 12 -4.28 -0.33 4.22
N VAL A 13 -3.16 -0.77 3.69
CA VAL A 13 -2.85 -0.56 2.27
C VAL A 13 -3.86 -1.26 1.40
N LEU A 14 -4.17 -2.52 1.70
CA LEU A 14 -5.14 -3.28 0.92
C LEU A 14 -6.54 -2.66 1.00
N MET A 15 -6.94 -2.21 2.18
CA MET A 15 -8.25 -1.57 2.35
C MET A 15 -8.34 -0.27 1.58
N TYR A 16 -7.26 0.51 1.58
CA TYR A 16 -7.23 1.76 0.83
C TYR A 16 -7.37 1.50 -0.67
N CYS A 17 -6.62 0.55 -1.17
CA CYS A 17 -6.68 0.20 -2.58
C CYS A 17 -8.06 -0.33 -2.97
N ALA A 18 -8.68 -1.12 -2.10
CA ALA A 18 -10.02 -1.64 -2.36
C ALA A 18 -11.05 -0.51 -2.39
N ALA A 19 -10.92 0.45 -1.48
CA ALA A 19 -11.85 1.58 -1.43
C ALA A 19 -11.73 2.47 -2.66
N CYS A 20 -10.57 2.51 -3.29
CA CYS A 20 -10.31 3.34 -4.46
C CYS A 20 -10.35 2.55 -5.77
N TYR A 21 -10.86 1.34 -5.73
CA TYR A 21 -10.81 0.42 -6.88
C TYR A 21 -11.42 1.01 -8.15
N GLU A 22 -12.54 1.70 -8.01
CA GLU A 22 -13.26 2.25 -9.16
C GLU A 22 -12.75 3.61 -9.61
N ARG A 23 -11.75 4.13 -8.94
CA ARG A 23 -11.20 5.44 -9.23
C ARG A 23 -10.47 5.42 -10.57
N ALA A 24 -10.60 6.48 -11.34
CA ALA A 24 -9.96 6.58 -12.66
C ALA A 24 -8.44 6.62 -12.58
N LEU A 25 -7.89 7.24 -11.54
CA LEU A 25 -6.44 7.36 -11.36
C LEU A 25 -5.94 6.30 -10.40
N PRO A 26 -4.74 5.76 -10.64
CA PRO A 26 -4.19 4.75 -9.75
C PRO A 26 -3.82 5.35 -8.38
N VAL A 27 -3.86 4.50 -7.35
CA VAL A 27 -3.41 4.87 -6.02
C VAL A 27 -1.89 4.93 -6.02
N THR A 28 -1.32 5.99 -5.42
CA THR A 28 0.13 6.14 -5.35
C THR A 28 0.63 5.89 -3.93
N ILE A 29 1.90 5.52 -3.81
CA ILE A 29 2.52 5.34 -2.50
C ILE A 29 2.49 6.63 -1.70
N THR A 30 2.75 7.77 -2.35
CA THR A 30 2.71 9.06 -1.68
C THR A 30 1.34 9.33 -1.08
N GLU A 31 0.29 9.03 -1.82
CA GLU A 31 -1.08 9.23 -1.37
C GLU A 31 -1.38 8.44 -0.09
N VAL A 32 -1.02 7.17 -0.09
CA VAL A 32 -1.26 6.29 1.05
C VAL A 32 -0.39 6.70 2.24
N ALA A 33 0.85 7.07 1.98
CA ALA A 33 1.76 7.53 3.02
C ALA A 33 1.19 8.74 3.76
N GLU A 34 0.65 9.69 3.02
CA GLU A 34 0.07 10.89 3.61
C GLU A 34 -1.23 10.57 4.35
N ALA A 35 -2.05 9.67 3.80
CA ALA A 35 -3.34 9.32 4.41
C ALA A 35 -3.17 8.65 5.78
N TYR A 36 -2.15 7.82 5.93
CA TYR A 36 -1.95 7.06 7.15
C TYR A 36 -0.77 7.51 8.00
N GLY A 37 -0.01 8.50 7.54
CA GLY A 37 1.16 8.96 8.28
C GLY A 37 2.28 7.93 8.33
N ILE A 38 2.45 7.14 7.28
CA ILE A 38 3.48 6.11 7.19
C ILE A 38 4.59 6.59 6.26
N SER A 39 5.84 6.26 6.55
CA SER A 39 6.94 6.68 5.69
C SER A 39 6.84 6.01 4.32
N ARG A 40 7.26 6.72 3.28
CA ARG A 40 7.20 6.20 1.91
C ARG A 40 8.10 4.98 1.72
N SER A 41 9.28 5.00 2.32
CA SER A 41 10.19 3.87 2.19
C SER A 41 9.61 2.61 2.85
N HIS A 42 8.92 2.78 3.97
CA HIS A 42 8.25 1.68 4.64
C HIS A 42 7.13 1.12 3.76
N LEU A 43 6.30 2.01 3.22
CA LEU A 43 5.23 1.61 2.31
C LEU A 43 5.74 0.95 1.05
N THR A 44 6.85 1.42 0.51
CA THR A 44 7.44 0.83 -0.67
C THR A 44 7.75 -0.65 -0.44
N LYS A 45 8.30 -0.99 0.72
CA LYS A 45 8.60 -2.37 1.06
C LYS A 45 7.33 -3.21 1.17
N ILE A 46 6.29 -2.66 1.79
CA ILE A 46 5.01 -3.35 1.93
C ILE A 46 4.39 -3.61 0.56
N VAL A 47 4.39 -2.61 -0.30
CA VAL A 47 3.80 -2.74 -1.64
C VAL A 47 4.58 -3.75 -2.47
N GLN A 48 5.90 -3.73 -2.37
CA GLN A 48 6.73 -4.71 -3.08
C GLN A 48 6.42 -6.13 -2.62
N ASP A 49 6.25 -6.32 -1.32
CA ASP A 49 5.92 -7.64 -0.77
C ASP A 49 4.54 -8.10 -1.26
N LEU A 50 3.54 -7.22 -1.21
CA LEU A 50 2.19 -7.56 -1.66
C LEU A 50 2.16 -7.85 -3.16
N SER A 51 2.92 -7.09 -3.93
CA SER A 51 3.00 -7.29 -5.37
C SER A 51 3.66 -8.63 -5.70
N ALA A 52 4.73 -8.98 -4.98
CA ALA A 52 5.42 -10.24 -5.17
C ALA A 52 4.53 -11.44 -4.84
N ARG A 53 3.59 -11.25 -3.90
CA ARG A 53 2.65 -12.30 -3.50
C ARG A 53 1.39 -12.32 -4.35
N GLY A 54 1.27 -11.42 -5.32
CA GLY A 54 0.13 -11.37 -6.22
C GLY A 54 -1.11 -10.69 -5.67
N TYR A 55 -1.01 -10.00 -4.53
CA TYR A 55 -2.15 -9.29 -3.96
C TYR A 55 -2.39 -7.92 -4.58
N LEU A 56 -1.37 -7.34 -5.18
CA LEU A 56 -1.48 -6.03 -5.82
C LEU A 56 -0.78 -6.06 -7.17
N GLU A 57 -1.34 -5.30 -8.11
CA GLU A 57 -0.65 -4.99 -9.35
C GLU A 57 -0.06 -3.61 -9.22
N THR A 58 1.24 -3.49 -9.48
CA THR A 58 1.89 -2.19 -9.45
C THR A 58 2.02 -1.65 -10.87
N THR A 59 1.66 -0.39 -11.04
CA THR A 59 1.84 0.32 -12.30
C THR A 59 3.01 1.25 -12.14
N ARG A 60 3.95 1.18 -13.06
CA ARG A 60 5.06 2.11 -13.06
C ARG A 60 4.54 3.45 -13.53
N GLY A 61 4.89 4.45 -12.82
CA GLY A 61 4.41 5.73 -13.29
C GLY A 61 4.94 6.85 -12.56
#